data_2858d16f11e5eadefdbdac66a926e815
#
_entry.id   2858d16f11e5eadefdbdac66a926e815
#
_cell.length_a   1.000
_cell.length_b   1.000
_cell.length_c   1.000
_cell.angle_alpha   90.00
_cell.angle_beta   90.00
_cell.angle_gamma   90.00
#
_symmetry.space_group_name_H-M   'P 1'
#
loop_
_entity.id
_entity.type
_entity.pdbx_description
1 polymer ?
#
loop_
_entity_poly.entity_id
_entity_poly.type
_entity_poly.pdbx_seq_one_letter_code
_entity_poly.pdbx_strand_id
1 'polypeptide(L)'
;MTLQATDLMVKSTVIPTWVEPLIPGMIDIGFNTGGFDFDGAARALIDLADPATAGDDPDLIPSILAEKIMPDGRFTVTLTPGRLRSSLYEVAWDGGLDVASERVDGTITVRAIGLDKTIAALGAAKGDKIAAGALVGLYGAQALAAPDTDGALKWVVRFKPDGSILVNDNVVQKPTEEAVPEEKDDDADGDGQDGKAAKP
;
A
#
# COMPACT_ATOMS: atom_id res chain seq x y z
N MET A 1 0.28 -17.90 -5.40
CA MET A 1 1.59 -18.19 -4.77
C MET A 1 1.37 -18.29 -3.27
N THR A 2 1.97 -19.28 -2.59
CA THR A 2 1.86 -19.44 -1.14
C THR A 2 3.25 -19.67 -0.57
N LEU A 3 3.58 -18.97 0.51
CA LEU A 3 4.79 -19.12 1.27
C LEU A 3 4.41 -19.52 2.70
N GLN A 4 4.93 -20.66 3.18
CA GLN A 4 4.77 -21.09 4.55
C GLN A 4 6.14 -21.31 5.18
N ALA A 5 6.32 -20.78 6.38
CA ALA A 5 7.50 -21.02 7.20
C ALA A 5 7.05 -21.24 8.65
N THR A 6 7.55 -22.30 9.26
CA THR A 6 7.28 -22.64 10.65
C THR A 6 8.59 -22.85 11.39
N ASP A 7 8.54 -22.77 12.72
CA ASP A 7 9.70 -22.94 13.60
C ASP A 7 10.89 -22.03 13.28
N LEU A 8 10.55 -20.79 12.88
CA LEU A 8 11.55 -19.77 12.64
C LEU A 8 12.25 -19.41 13.95
N MET A 9 13.54 -19.66 14.02
CA MET A 9 14.38 -19.28 15.15
C MET A 9 15.45 -18.30 14.66
N VAL A 10 15.39 -17.08 15.16
CA VAL A 10 16.43 -16.08 14.90
C VAL A 10 17.35 -16.01 16.12
N LYS A 11 18.60 -16.45 15.95
CA LYS A 11 19.64 -16.26 16.97
C LYS A 11 20.58 -15.14 16.51
N SER A 12 20.56 -14.03 17.21
CA SER A 12 21.44 -12.90 16.92
C SER A 12 21.86 -12.22 18.21
N THR A 13 23.14 -11.89 18.31
CA THR A 13 23.70 -11.12 19.44
C THR A 13 23.45 -9.60 19.27
N VAL A 14 22.91 -9.18 18.12
CA VAL A 14 22.65 -7.78 17.79
C VAL A 14 21.20 -7.39 18.07
N ILE A 15 20.30 -8.40 18.13
CA ILE A 15 18.87 -8.14 18.39
C ILE A 15 18.66 -7.93 19.89
N PRO A 16 18.03 -6.82 20.30
CA PRO A 16 17.67 -6.60 21.70
C PRO A 16 16.76 -7.71 22.23
N THR A 17 16.93 -8.11 23.47
CA THR A 17 16.19 -9.23 24.08
C THR A 17 14.68 -9.03 24.12
N TRP A 18 14.22 -7.78 24.14
CA TRP A 18 12.79 -7.46 24.08
C TRP A 18 12.14 -7.77 22.73
N VAL A 19 12.94 -7.89 21.66
CA VAL A 19 12.44 -8.23 20.31
C VAL A 19 12.20 -9.73 20.16
N GLU A 20 12.93 -10.57 20.86
CA GLU A 20 12.83 -12.04 20.71
C GLU A 20 11.38 -12.57 20.77
N PRO A 21 10.55 -12.20 21.76
CA PRO A 21 9.17 -12.70 21.83
C PRO A 21 8.26 -12.12 20.75
N LEU A 22 8.70 -11.08 20.05
CA LEU A 22 7.97 -10.46 18.92
C LEU A 22 8.29 -11.11 17.58
N ILE A 23 9.39 -11.86 17.50
CA ILE A 23 9.77 -12.55 16.25
C ILE A 23 8.74 -13.64 15.97
N PRO A 24 8.13 -13.65 14.76
CA PRO A 24 7.19 -14.70 14.43
C PRO A 24 7.88 -16.04 14.29
N GLY A 25 7.36 -17.06 15.00
CA GLY A 25 7.76 -18.45 14.81
C GLY A 25 6.99 -19.13 13.66
N MET A 26 5.88 -18.52 13.21
CA MET A 26 5.08 -19.02 12.08
C MET A 26 4.70 -17.88 11.17
N ILE A 27 4.88 -18.11 9.89
CA ILE A 27 4.46 -17.20 8.82
C ILE A 27 3.74 -18.04 7.76
N ASP A 28 2.51 -17.66 7.41
CA ASP A 28 1.73 -18.24 6.32
C ASP A 28 1.18 -17.07 5.49
N ILE A 29 1.72 -16.91 4.29
CA ILE A 29 1.37 -15.81 3.38
C ILE A 29 1.05 -16.42 2.03
N GLY A 30 -0.14 -16.10 1.53
CA GLY A 30 -0.52 -16.49 0.19
C GLY A 30 -1.27 -15.37 -0.51
N PHE A 31 -1.09 -15.31 -1.80
CA PHE A 31 -1.84 -14.40 -2.66
C PHE A 31 -2.01 -14.98 -4.05
N ASN A 32 -3.09 -14.59 -4.70
CA ASN A 32 -3.36 -14.83 -6.10
C ASN A 32 -3.45 -13.48 -6.82
N THR A 33 -2.92 -13.43 -8.02
CA THR A 33 -3.02 -12.26 -8.89
C THR A 33 -3.75 -12.63 -10.15
N GLY A 34 -4.60 -11.72 -10.63
CA GLY A 34 -5.25 -11.80 -11.92
C GLY A 34 -4.99 -10.53 -12.72
N GLY A 35 -5.10 -10.62 -14.04
CA GLY A 35 -4.86 -9.46 -14.92
C GLY A 35 -3.40 -9.18 -15.27
N PHE A 36 -2.46 -10.03 -14.81
CA PHE A 36 -1.06 -9.96 -15.20
C PHE A 36 -0.76 -10.94 -16.33
N ASP A 37 -0.15 -10.45 -17.41
CA ASP A 37 0.44 -11.28 -18.46
C ASP A 37 1.97 -11.36 -18.32
N PHE A 38 2.40 -12.29 -17.48
CA PHE A 38 3.84 -12.52 -17.29
C PHE A 38 4.54 -13.06 -18.55
N ASP A 39 3.84 -13.80 -19.40
CA ASP A 39 4.37 -14.31 -20.67
C ASP A 39 4.58 -13.16 -21.66
N GLY A 40 3.58 -12.27 -21.80
CA GLY A 40 3.68 -11.06 -22.61
C GLY A 40 4.80 -10.15 -22.12
N ALA A 41 4.93 -9.96 -20.82
CA ALA A 41 6.00 -9.18 -20.21
C ALA A 41 7.38 -9.78 -20.46
N ALA A 42 7.53 -11.11 -20.31
CA ALA A 42 8.80 -11.79 -20.55
C ALA A 42 9.23 -11.69 -22.03
N ARG A 43 8.29 -11.84 -22.96
CA ARG A 43 8.55 -11.64 -24.39
C ARG A 43 8.95 -10.21 -24.69
N ALA A 44 8.23 -9.22 -24.16
CA ALA A 44 8.58 -7.81 -24.32
C ALA A 44 10.00 -7.50 -23.81
N LEU A 45 10.39 -8.08 -22.67
CA LEU A 45 11.77 -7.93 -22.16
C LEU A 45 12.81 -8.53 -23.09
N ILE A 46 12.52 -9.69 -23.68
CA ILE A 46 13.42 -10.32 -24.67
C ILE A 46 13.54 -9.45 -25.92
N ASP A 47 12.41 -8.95 -26.43
CA ASP A 47 12.38 -8.09 -27.62
C ASP A 47 13.10 -6.76 -27.37
N LEU A 48 12.97 -6.17 -26.19
CA LEU A 48 13.68 -4.96 -25.78
C LEU A 48 15.17 -5.19 -25.55
N ALA A 49 15.59 -6.42 -25.25
CA ALA A 49 17.01 -6.78 -25.13
C ALA A 49 17.69 -7.01 -26.48
N ASP A 50 16.92 -7.17 -27.56
CA ASP A 50 17.47 -7.29 -28.92
C ASP A 50 17.77 -5.89 -29.49
N PRO A 51 19.04 -5.57 -29.78
CA PRO A 51 19.41 -4.26 -30.33
C PRO A 51 18.75 -3.91 -31.67
N ALA A 52 18.21 -4.91 -32.38
CA ALA A 52 17.50 -4.70 -33.66
C ALA A 52 16.05 -4.26 -33.46
N THR A 53 15.45 -4.53 -32.28
CA THR A 53 14.06 -4.23 -31.93
C THR A 53 13.95 -3.20 -30.83
N ALA A 54 15.03 -2.99 -30.05
CA ALA A 54 15.09 -1.94 -29.05
C ALA A 54 14.96 -0.57 -29.73
N GLY A 55 13.86 0.11 -29.49
CA GLY A 55 13.70 1.49 -29.94
C GLY A 55 14.77 2.40 -29.35
N ASP A 56 15.08 3.49 -30.05
CA ASP A 56 16.13 4.44 -29.66
C ASP A 56 15.80 5.26 -28.39
N ASP A 57 14.59 5.08 -27.81
CA ASP A 57 14.13 5.85 -26.66
C ASP A 57 13.96 4.96 -25.41
N PRO A 58 14.93 4.97 -24.48
CA PRO A 58 14.88 4.18 -23.25
C PRO A 58 13.76 4.64 -22.31
N ASP A 59 13.23 5.85 -22.44
CA ASP A 59 12.19 6.37 -21.57
C ASP A 59 10.81 5.75 -21.88
N LEU A 60 10.66 5.10 -23.03
CA LEU A 60 9.43 4.37 -23.39
C LEU A 60 9.37 2.95 -22.83
N ILE A 61 10.50 2.39 -22.41
CA ILE A 61 10.58 1.01 -21.90
C ILE A 61 9.60 0.75 -20.74
N PRO A 62 9.51 1.61 -19.71
CA PRO A 62 8.59 1.39 -18.59
C PRO A 62 7.12 1.37 -19.02
N SER A 63 6.71 2.21 -19.95
CA SER A 63 5.32 2.29 -20.43
C SER A 63 4.95 1.07 -21.28
N ILE A 64 5.83 0.65 -22.18
CA ILE A 64 5.65 -0.56 -23.00
C ILE A 64 5.54 -1.79 -22.10
N LEU A 65 6.42 -1.89 -21.10
CA LEU A 65 6.42 -3.01 -20.18
C LEU A 65 5.14 -3.02 -19.31
N ALA A 66 4.72 -1.87 -18.83
CA ALA A 66 3.47 -1.73 -18.05
C ALA A 66 2.24 -2.18 -18.88
N GLU A 67 2.15 -1.78 -20.16
CA GLU A 67 1.07 -2.20 -21.05
C GLU A 67 1.09 -3.72 -21.28
N LYS A 68 2.27 -4.33 -21.44
CA LYS A 68 2.39 -5.77 -21.63
C LYS A 68 2.13 -6.57 -20.36
N ILE A 69 2.52 -6.04 -19.19
CA ILE A 69 2.25 -6.68 -17.91
C ILE A 69 0.75 -6.61 -17.56
N MET A 70 0.09 -5.51 -17.90
CA MET A 70 -1.31 -5.26 -17.59
C MET A 70 -2.08 -4.84 -18.85
N PRO A 71 -2.36 -5.79 -19.76
CA PRO A 71 -2.99 -5.48 -21.06
C PRO A 71 -4.34 -4.78 -20.93
N ASP A 72 -5.08 -5.05 -19.87
CA ASP A 72 -6.36 -4.41 -19.58
C ASP A 72 -6.21 -3.15 -18.70
N GLY A 73 -4.98 -2.72 -18.39
CA GLY A 73 -4.70 -1.64 -17.45
C GLY A 73 -5.21 -1.89 -16.02
N ARG A 74 -5.52 -3.15 -15.71
CA ARG A 74 -6.10 -3.58 -14.44
C ARG A 74 -5.48 -4.88 -13.97
N PHE A 75 -5.31 -4.99 -12.65
CA PHE A 75 -4.98 -6.27 -12.03
C PHE A 75 -5.71 -6.44 -10.70
N THR A 76 -5.90 -7.69 -10.31
CA THR A 76 -6.48 -8.06 -9.03
C THR A 76 -5.43 -8.72 -8.15
N VAL A 77 -5.47 -8.42 -6.87
CA VAL A 77 -4.70 -9.14 -5.85
C VAL A 77 -5.69 -9.69 -4.84
N THR A 78 -5.76 -11.01 -4.74
CA THR A 78 -6.54 -11.67 -3.69
C THR A 78 -5.59 -12.24 -2.66
N LEU A 79 -5.63 -11.73 -1.45
CA LEU A 79 -4.92 -12.29 -0.32
C LEU A 79 -5.65 -13.57 0.11
N THR A 80 -5.00 -14.70 0.01
CA THR A 80 -5.50 -15.92 0.66
C THR A 80 -5.41 -15.73 2.18
N PRO A 81 -6.26 -16.39 2.98
CA PRO A 81 -6.18 -16.28 4.43
C PRO A 81 -4.76 -16.53 4.90
N GLY A 82 -4.13 -15.50 5.43
CA GLY A 82 -2.75 -15.51 5.90
C GLY A 82 -2.68 -15.41 7.42
N ARG A 83 -1.54 -15.81 7.97
CA ARG A 83 -1.32 -15.79 9.41
C ARG A 83 0.13 -15.54 9.76
N LEU A 84 0.32 -14.75 10.80
CA LEU A 84 1.60 -14.48 11.43
C LEU A 84 1.44 -14.74 12.94
N ARG A 85 2.30 -15.57 13.52
CA ARG A 85 2.20 -15.93 14.93
C ARG A 85 3.54 -15.85 15.63
N SER A 86 3.56 -15.15 16.75
CA SER A 86 4.66 -15.13 17.71
C SER A 86 4.24 -15.74 19.05
N SER A 87 5.10 -15.69 20.04
CA SER A 87 4.74 -16.08 21.41
C SER A 87 3.77 -15.11 22.08
N LEU A 88 3.68 -13.85 21.61
CA LEU A 88 2.86 -12.80 22.22
C LEU A 88 1.59 -12.51 21.47
N TYR A 89 1.60 -12.63 20.14
CA TYR A 89 0.49 -12.25 19.30
C TYR A 89 0.23 -13.22 18.15
N GLU A 90 -0.95 -13.18 17.62
CA GLU A 90 -1.32 -13.77 16.35
C GLU A 90 -2.05 -12.71 15.51
N VAL A 91 -1.65 -12.56 14.24
CA VAL A 91 -2.30 -11.71 13.27
C VAL A 91 -2.75 -12.58 12.10
N ALA A 92 -4.00 -12.47 11.71
CA ALA A 92 -4.55 -13.11 10.52
C ALA A 92 -5.13 -12.04 9.59
N TRP A 93 -5.11 -12.32 8.29
CA TRP A 93 -5.67 -11.42 7.29
C TRP A 93 -6.23 -12.19 6.11
N ASP A 94 -7.18 -11.55 5.46
CA ASP A 94 -7.75 -11.96 4.17
C ASP A 94 -8.26 -10.72 3.43
N GLY A 95 -8.57 -10.87 2.14
CA GLY A 95 -9.14 -9.78 1.37
C GLY A 95 -8.72 -9.75 -0.08
N GLY A 96 -9.02 -8.65 -0.75
CA GLY A 96 -8.65 -8.45 -2.13
C GLY A 96 -8.67 -6.99 -2.53
N LEU A 97 -7.88 -6.69 -3.55
CA LEU A 97 -7.76 -5.38 -4.15
C LEU A 97 -7.88 -5.50 -5.67
N ASP A 98 -8.66 -4.61 -6.26
CA ASP A 98 -8.67 -4.31 -7.68
C ASP A 98 -7.89 -3.02 -7.90
N VAL A 99 -6.86 -3.10 -8.74
CA VAL A 99 -6.01 -1.96 -9.06
C VAL A 99 -6.16 -1.64 -10.55
N ALA A 100 -6.53 -0.41 -10.87
CA ALA A 100 -6.70 0.07 -12.24
C ALA A 100 -6.10 1.47 -12.34
N SER A 101 -5.03 1.61 -13.13
CA SER A 101 -4.30 2.88 -13.32
C SER A 101 -3.98 3.57 -11.99
N GLU A 102 -4.72 4.60 -11.63
CA GLU A 102 -4.54 5.38 -10.40
C GLU A 102 -5.59 5.04 -9.32
N ARG A 103 -6.42 4.03 -9.55
CA ARG A 103 -7.54 3.69 -8.67
C ARG A 103 -7.32 2.34 -8.01
N VAL A 104 -7.52 2.31 -6.71
CA VAL A 104 -7.51 1.08 -5.93
C VAL A 104 -8.88 0.93 -5.30
N ASP A 105 -9.50 -0.23 -5.50
CA ASP A 105 -10.75 -0.61 -4.84
C ASP A 105 -10.58 -1.95 -4.16
N GLY A 106 -11.17 -2.12 -3.01
CA GLY A 106 -11.15 -3.40 -2.32
C GLY A 106 -11.18 -3.32 -0.82
N THR A 107 -11.09 -4.50 -0.22
CA THR A 107 -11.19 -4.63 1.23
C THR A 107 -10.17 -5.65 1.73
N ILE A 108 -9.46 -5.28 2.79
CA ILE A 108 -8.59 -6.17 3.55
C ILE A 108 -9.12 -6.23 4.98
N THR A 109 -9.33 -7.44 5.47
CA THR A 109 -9.67 -7.70 6.87
C THR A 109 -8.43 -8.15 7.61
N VAL A 110 -8.14 -7.53 8.74
CA VAL A 110 -7.05 -7.92 9.64
C VAL A 110 -7.65 -8.24 11.01
N ARG A 111 -7.23 -9.33 11.62
CA ARG A 111 -7.59 -9.72 12.99
C ARG A 111 -6.31 -9.93 13.79
N ALA A 112 -6.30 -9.45 15.03
CA ALA A 112 -5.16 -9.66 15.91
C ALA A 112 -5.60 -10.08 17.32
N ILE A 113 -4.85 -11.01 17.90
CA ILE A 113 -4.97 -11.46 19.30
C ILE A 113 -3.63 -11.18 19.98
N GLY A 114 -3.66 -10.84 21.27
CA GLY A 114 -2.46 -10.65 22.07
C GLY A 114 -1.82 -9.25 21.95
N LEU A 115 -2.55 -8.28 21.42
CA LEU A 115 -2.07 -6.90 21.29
C LEU A 115 -1.64 -6.31 22.65
N ASP A 116 -2.41 -6.58 23.72
CA ASP A 116 -2.08 -6.11 25.07
C ASP A 116 -0.74 -6.66 25.59
N LYS A 117 -0.46 -7.95 25.31
CA LYS A 117 0.82 -8.57 25.66
C LYS A 117 1.96 -7.93 24.89
N THR A 118 1.73 -7.62 23.62
CA THR A 118 2.70 -6.96 22.74
C THR A 118 3.00 -5.54 23.23
N ILE A 119 1.97 -4.79 23.59
CA ILE A 119 2.07 -3.44 24.17
C ILE A 119 2.85 -3.50 25.49
N ALA A 120 2.57 -4.47 26.36
CA ALA A 120 3.27 -4.64 27.62
C ALA A 120 4.76 -4.96 27.41
N ALA A 121 5.08 -5.84 26.47
CA ALA A 121 6.46 -6.19 26.13
C ALA A 121 7.25 -5.00 25.59
N LEU A 122 6.67 -4.23 24.68
CA LEU A 122 7.28 -3.01 24.14
C LEU A 122 7.44 -1.93 25.23
N GLY A 123 6.46 -1.80 26.12
CA GLY A 123 6.51 -0.85 27.24
C GLY A 123 7.60 -1.17 28.27
N ALA A 124 8.02 -2.45 28.35
CA ALA A 124 9.14 -2.87 29.21
C ALA A 124 10.51 -2.48 28.62
N ALA A 125 10.62 -2.19 27.33
CA ALA A 125 11.85 -1.78 26.62
C ALA A 125 12.15 -0.29 26.85
N LYS A 126 12.35 0.10 28.11
CA LYS A 126 12.54 1.50 28.49
C LYS A 126 13.76 2.14 27.79
N GLY A 127 13.56 3.31 27.22
CA GLY A 127 14.61 4.09 26.57
C GLY A 127 14.91 3.67 25.13
N ASP A 128 14.31 2.62 24.63
CA ASP A 128 14.44 2.23 23.23
C ASP A 128 13.47 3.04 22.35
N LYS A 129 14.04 3.77 21.37
CA LYS A 129 13.26 4.65 20.48
C LYS A 129 12.38 3.86 19.50
N ILE A 130 12.82 2.68 19.08
CA ILE A 130 12.06 1.83 18.16
C ILE A 130 10.85 1.27 18.89
N ALA A 131 11.04 0.75 20.10
CA ALA A 131 9.95 0.26 20.94
C ALA A 131 8.94 1.37 21.24
N ALA A 132 9.40 2.58 21.56
CA ALA A 132 8.52 3.72 21.80
C ALA A 132 7.70 4.12 20.56
N GLY A 133 8.33 4.15 19.38
CA GLY A 133 7.64 4.39 18.11
C GLY A 133 6.59 3.31 17.79
N ALA A 134 6.94 2.04 18.00
CA ALA A 134 6.03 0.91 17.81
C ALA A 134 4.82 0.98 18.75
N LEU A 135 5.02 1.39 20.02
CA LEU A 135 3.94 1.59 20.98
C LEU A 135 2.93 2.64 20.48
N VAL A 136 3.40 3.78 19.98
CA VAL A 136 2.50 4.83 19.44
C VAL A 136 1.67 4.28 18.29
N GLY A 137 2.30 3.54 17.37
CA GLY A 137 1.60 2.89 16.26
C GLY A 137 0.56 1.88 16.73
N LEU A 138 0.89 1.03 17.73
CA LEU A 138 -0.04 0.04 18.26
C LEU A 138 -1.23 0.66 19.00
N TYR A 139 -1.01 1.73 19.76
CA TYR A 139 -2.13 2.46 20.38
C TYR A 139 -3.03 3.11 19.33
N GLY A 140 -2.45 3.69 18.27
CA GLY A 140 -3.21 4.22 17.15
C GLY A 140 -4.04 3.13 16.45
N ALA A 141 -3.43 1.97 16.18
CA ALA A 141 -4.13 0.83 15.61
C ALA A 141 -5.25 0.34 16.54
N GLN A 142 -4.98 0.22 17.85
CA GLN A 142 -5.98 -0.20 18.83
C GLN A 142 -7.18 0.75 18.88
N ALA A 143 -6.95 2.05 18.76
CA ALA A 143 -8.02 3.06 18.76
C ALA A 143 -8.97 2.94 17.57
N LEU A 144 -8.48 2.41 16.44
CA LEU A 144 -9.28 2.17 15.23
C LEU A 144 -9.88 0.76 15.16
N ALA A 145 -9.53 -0.11 16.10
CA ALA A 145 -9.99 -1.50 16.11
C ALA A 145 -11.45 -1.60 16.54
N ALA A 146 -12.15 -2.56 15.95
CA ALA A 146 -13.42 -3.04 16.48
C ALA A 146 -13.17 -4.33 17.30
N PRO A 147 -13.90 -4.54 18.40
CA PRO A 147 -13.85 -5.82 19.09
C PRO A 147 -14.43 -6.92 18.20
N ASP A 148 -13.80 -8.08 18.24
CA ASP A 148 -14.25 -9.28 17.55
C ASP A 148 -14.42 -10.43 18.55
N THR A 149 -14.80 -11.61 18.06
CA THR A 149 -14.93 -12.82 18.87
C THR A 149 -13.60 -13.19 19.55
N ASP A 150 -13.68 -13.90 20.67
CA ASP A 150 -12.53 -14.45 21.40
C ASP A 150 -11.50 -13.41 21.90
N GLY A 151 -11.93 -12.16 22.08
CA GLY A 151 -11.06 -11.06 22.51
C GLY A 151 -10.09 -10.58 21.45
N ALA A 152 -10.31 -10.96 20.20
CA ALA A 152 -9.57 -10.42 19.06
C ALA A 152 -9.97 -8.97 18.77
N LEU A 153 -9.06 -8.23 18.16
CA LEU A 153 -9.31 -6.94 17.54
C LEU A 153 -9.39 -7.11 16.03
N LYS A 154 -10.27 -6.37 15.39
CA LYS A 154 -10.54 -6.44 13.97
C LYS A 154 -10.46 -5.08 13.31
N TRP A 155 -9.82 -5.04 12.15
CA TRP A 155 -9.78 -3.90 11.24
C TRP A 155 -10.30 -4.32 9.88
N VAL A 156 -11.28 -3.62 9.37
CA VAL A 156 -11.74 -3.74 7.99
C VAL A 156 -11.26 -2.51 7.25
N VAL A 157 -10.21 -2.66 6.47
CA VAL A 157 -9.61 -1.60 5.68
C VAL A 157 -10.24 -1.61 4.31
N ARG A 158 -10.92 -0.51 3.95
CA ARG A 158 -11.55 -0.33 2.65
C ARG A 158 -10.81 0.73 1.86
N PHE A 159 -10.37 0.36 0.69
CA PHE A 159 -9.82 1.26 -0.32
C PHE A 159 -10.94 1.61 -1.27
N LYS A 160 -11.10 2.87 -1.62
CA LYS A 160 -12.13 3.33 -2.54
C LYS A 160 -11.52 3.93 -3.80
N PRO A 161 -12.24 3.85 -4.94
CA PRO A 161 -11.76 4.38 -6.22
C PRO A 161 -11.45 5.88 -6.21
N ASP A 162 -11.98 6.64 -5.25
CA ASP A 162 -11.72 8.06 -5.05
C ASP A 162 -10.43 8.35 -4.27
N GLY A 163 -9.64 7.30 -3.96
CA GLY A 163 -8.42 7.39 -3.16
C GLY A 163 -8.67 7.47 -1.66
N SER A 164 -9.92 7.46 -1.19
CA SER A 164 -10.18 7.45 0.25
C SER A 164 -9.92 6.06 0.86
N ILE A 165 -9.41 6.07 2.09
CA ILE A 165 -9.18 4.85 2.88
C ILE A 165 -9.99 4.94 4.16
N LEU A 166 -10.76 3.88 4.43
CA LEU A 166 -11.52 3.74 5.66
C LEU A 166 -11.02 2.55 6.48
N VAL A 167 -11.01 2.71 7.79
CA VAL A 167 -10.76 1.61 8.75
C VAL A 167 -11.95 1.53 9.69
N ASN A 168 -12.67 0.43 9.66
CA ASN A 168 -13.91 0.23 10.40
C ASN A 168 -14.88 1.42 10.26
N ASP A 169 -15.09 1.86 9.00
CA ASP A 169 -15.91 3.00 8.59
C ASP A 169 -15.39 4.40 9.01
N ASN A 170 -14.26 4.49 9.72
CA ASN A 170 -13.59 5.75 9.99
C ASN A 170 -12.70 6.14 8.81
N VAL A 171 -12.86 7.34 8.29
CA VAL A 171 -12.02 7.87 7.21
C VAL A 171 -10.64 8.21 7.78
N VAL A 172 -9.62 7.47 7.35
CA VAL A 172 -8.22 7.70 7.75
C VAL A 172 -7.44 8.45 6.67
N GLN A 173 -7.89 8.36 5.42
CA GLN A 173 -7.41 9.15 4.32
C GLN A 173 -8.60 9.69 3.52
N LYS A 174 -8.61 11.00 3.27
CA LYS A 174 -9.63 11.64 2.43
C LYS A 174 -9.39 11.36 0.96
N PRO A 175 -10.41 11.53 0.10
CA PRO A 175 -10.25 11.47 -1.34
C PRO A 175 -9.12 12.36 -1.81
N THR A 176 -8.39 11.90 -2.83
CA THR A 176 -7.42 12.75 -3.51
C THR A 176 -8.21 13.77 -4.34
N GLU A 177 -8.12 15.04 -3.98
CA GLU A 177 -8.64 16.12 -4.85
C GLU A 177 -7.79 16.08 -6.13
N GLU A 178 -8.39 15.66 -7.25
CA GLU A 178 -7.81 15.93 -8.56
C GLU A 178 -7.61 17.45 -8.64
N ALA A 179 -6.37 17.88 -8.79
CA ALA A 179 -6.08 19.28 -9.02
C ALA A 179 -6.85 19.69 -10.29
N VAL A 180 -7.97 20.40 -10.10
CA VAL A 180 -8.68 21.03 -11.20
C VAL A 180 -7.64 21.96 -11.84
N PRO A 181 -7.32 21.79 -13.13
CA PRO A 181 -6.41 22.72 -13.79
C PRO A 181 -7.02 24.12 -13.61
N GLU A 182 -6.29 25.03 -12.95
CA GLU A 182 -6.67 26.43 -12.92
C GLU A 182 -6.80 26.87 -14.39
N GLU A 183 -8.04 27.03 -14.87
CA GLU A 183 -8.30 27.79 -16.10
C GLU A 183 -7.65 29.13 -15.84
N LYS A 184 -6.52 29.38 -16.50
CA LYS A 184 -5.97 30.71 -16.60
C LYS A 184 -7.02 31.50 -17.39
N ASP A 185 -7.73 32.33 -16.69
CA ASP A 185 -8.46 33.45 -17.30
C ASP A 185 -7.42 34.29 -18.04
N ASP A 186 -7.25 34.04 -19.33
CA ASP A 186 -6.57 34.94 -20.26
C ASP A 186 -7.46 36.17 -20.37
N ASP A 187 -7.35 37.06 -19.38
CA ASP A 187 -7.87 38.42 -19.48
C ASP A 187 -7.18 39.05 -20.68
N ALA A 188 -7.93 39.08 -21.79
CA ALA A 188 -7.61 39.78 -23.00
C ALA A 188 -7.48 41.27 -22.66
N ASP A 189 -6.24 41.73 -22.54
CA ASP A 189 -5.92 43.15 -22.52
C ASP A 189 -6.46 43.81 -23.81
N GLY A 190 -7.61 44.47 -23.67
CA GLY A 190 -8.20 45.29 -24.67
C GLY A 190 -7.33 46.54 -24.92
N ASP A 191 -6.60 46.52 -26.02
CA ASP A 191 -5.88 47.66 -26.57
C ASP A 191 -6.83 48.82 -26.86
N GLY A 192 -6.90 49.74 -25.92
CA GLY A 192 -7.52 51.04 -26.08
C GLY A 192 -6.68 51.98 -26.95
N GLN A 193 -6.94 52.00 -28.22
CA GLN A 193 -6.37 52.95 -29.16
C GLN A 193 -6.93 54.35 -28.93
N ASP A 194 -6.23 55.19 -28.20
CA ASP A 194 -6.55 56.60 -28.05
C ASP A 194 -6.08 57.39 -29.28
N GLY A 195 -7.05 57.88 -30.03
CA GLY A 195 -6.89 58.76 -31.17
C GLY A 195 -6.31 60.11 -30.80
N LYS A 196 -5.13 60.41 -31.33
CA LYS A 196 -4.49 61.73 -31.26
C LYS A 196 -5.07 62.67 -32.29
N ALA A 197 -5.98 63.52 -31.85
CA ALA A 197 -6.45 64.69 -32.69
C ALA A 197 -5.36 65.76 -32.72
N ALA A 198 -4.94 66.12 -33.90
CA ALA A 198 -4.12 67.28 -34.17
C ALA A 198 -4.99 68.54 -34.33
N LYS A 199 -4.52 69.68 -33.88
CA LYS A 199 -5.01 70.99 -34.23
C LYS A 199 -3.95 72.06 -34.11
N PRO A 200 -4.19 73.16 -34.75
CA PRO A 200 -3.44 73.73 -35.88
C PRO A 200 -2.34 74.66 -35.45
#